data_be8858704a6644d4fc7ef76e802ea772
#
_entry.id   be8858704a6644d4fc7ef76e802ea772
#
_cell.length_a   1.000
_cell.length_b   1.000
_cell.length_c   1.000
_cell.angle_alpha   90.00
_cell.angle_beta   90.00
_cell.angle_gamma   90.00
#
_symmetry.space_group_name_H-M   'P 1'
#
loop_
_entity.id
_entity.type
_entity.pdbx_description
1 polymer ?
#
loop_
_entity_poly.entity_id
_entity_poly.type
_entity_poly.pdbx_seq_one_letter_code
_entity_poly.pdbx_strand_id
1 'polypeptide(L)'
;MLLAFLLFSSASTLFAQNSDTGLSGSLETNHQNYFYKDPNKAFLLAFFPGLLIHGYGHFYADDQLMGDVLLTGEVISVLSVGFGALIKSDTTTFSGGLLGDSTNADRIGTNLIWGGIIFFTGLWIVDMAHAPTAAKDYNDDHGLKPIAYLNQDRPTLALAYRF
;
A
#
# COMPACT_ATOMS: atom_id res chain seq x y z
N MET A 1 3.31 21.80 -4.15
CA MET A 1 3.32 20.61 -3.27
C MET A 1 2.17 20.57 -2.26
N LEU A 2 1.70 21.70 -1.72
CA LEU A 2 0.60 21.76 -0.75
C LEU A 2 -0.77 21.41 -1.32
N LEU A 3 -1.01 21.64 -2.62
CA LEU A 3 -2.33 21.46 -3.25
C LEU A 3 -2.69 19.98 -3.47
N ALA A 4 -1.71 19.11 -3.70
CA ALA A 4 -1.94 17.67 -3.89
C ALA A 4 -2.34 16.98 -2.57
N PHE A 5 -1.85 17.48 -1.43
CA PHE A 5 -2.19 16.94 -0.10
C PHE A 5 -3.63 17.27 0.31
N LEU A 6 -4.16 18.41 -0.13
CA LEU A 6 -5.53 18.85 0.18
C LEU A 6 -6.59 18.09 -0.62
N LEU A 7 -6.27 17.61 -1.82
CA LEU A 7 -7.23 16.84 -2.64
C LEU A 7 -7.37 15.39 -2.17
N PHE A 8 -6.34 14.80 -1.54
CA PHE A 8 -6.40 13.44 -1.02
C PHE A 8 -7.08 13.36 0.36
N SER A 9 -6.96 14.40 1.19
CA SER A 9 -7.62 14.47 2.49
C SER A 9 -9.15 14.55 2.38
N SER A 10 -9.68 15.03 1.26
CA SER A 10 -11.14 15.15 1.07
C SER A 10 -11.80 13.86 0.54
N ALA A 11 -11.02 12.93 -0.04
CA ALA A 11 -11.56 11.67 -0.55
C ALA A 11 -11.81 10.65 0.58
N SER A 12 -10.97 10.65 1.62
CA SER A 12 -11.09 9.72 2.74
C SER A 12 -12.29 9.99 3.64
N THR A 13 -12.76 11.24 3.71
CA THR A 13 -13.94 11.61 4.53
C THR A 13 -15.27 11.30 3.86
N LEU A 14 -15.33 11.12 2.55
CA LEU A 14 -16.56 10.79 1.83
C LEU A 14 -16.96 9.32 1.94
N PHE A 15 -16.01 8.42 2.21
CA PHE A 15 -16.30 6.99 2.39
C PHE A 15 -16.68 6.62 3.83
N ALA A 16 -16.33 7.45 4.82
CA ALA A 16 -16.61 7.19 6.24
C ALA A 16 -18.02 7.62 6.70
N GLN A 17 -18.81 8.32 5.87
CA GLN A 17 -20.03 8.98 6.29
C GLN A 17 -21.34 8.23 5.94
N ASN A 18 -21.25 6.95 5.52
CA ASN A 18 -22.46 6.24 5.07
C ASN A 18 -22.87 5.05 5.96
N SER A 19 -22.50 5.04 7.25
CA SER A 19 -22.81 3.92 8.14
C SER A 19 -23.65 4.24 9.37
N ASP A 20 -24.21 5.43 9.52
CA ASP A 20 -25.03 5.74 10.68
C ASP A 20 -26.35 6.45 10.34
N THR A 21 -27.30 5.73 9.73
CA THR A 21 -28.73 6.04 9.88
C THR A 21 -29.56 4.78 9.76
N GLY A 22 -29.87 4.15 10.90
CA GLY A 22 -30.79 3.02 10.91
C GLY A 22 -30.94 2.39 12.28
N LEU A 23 -31.57 3.12 13.23
CA LEU A 23 -32.22 2.53 14.39
C LEU A 23 -33.30 1.55 13.93
N SER A 24 -32.99 0.27 13.88
CA SER A 24 -33.99 -0.78 13.94
C SER A 24 -33.34 -2.01 14.57
N GLY A 25 -33.80 -2.30 15.79
CA GLY A 25 -33.32 -3.44 16.57
C GLY A 25 -33.70 -4.76 15.91
N SER A 26 -32.78 -5.33 15.20
CA SER A 26 -32.65 -6.75 15.00
C SER A 26 -31.23 -7.12 15.37
N LEU A 27 -31.06 -8.00 16.35
CA LEU A 27 -29.80 -8.71 16.61
C LEU A 27 -29.48 -9.60 15.40
N GLU A 28 -29.22 -8.98 14.24
CA GLU A 28 -28.47 -9.66 13.21
C GLU A 28 -27.04 -9.75 13.73
N THR A 29 -26.70 -10.91 14.29
CA THR A 29 -25.32 -11.34 14.43
C THR A 29 -24.73 -11.31 13.03
N ASN A 30 -24.08 -10.21 12.72
CA ASN A 30 -23.35 -10.04 11.47
C ASN A 30 -22.18 -11.03 11.54
N HIS A 31 -22.43 -12.27 11.10
CA HIS A 31 -21.38 -13.27 10.95
C HIS A 31 -20.49 -12.82 9.80
N GLN A 32 -19.60 -11.88 10.08
CA GLN A 32 -18.51 -11.60 9.15
C GLN A 32 -17.67 -12.87 9.08
N ASN A 33 -17.72 -13.53 7.94
CA ASN A 33 -16.89 -14.69 7.65
C ASN A 33 -15.44 -14.22 7.47
N TYR A 34 -14.68 -14.20 8.56
CA TYR A 34 -13.25 -13.91 8.53
C TYR A 34 -12.50 -15.11 7.93
N PHE A 35 -11.63 -14.83 6.98
CA PHE A 35 -10.81 -15.86 6.33
C PHE A 35 -9.36 -15.73 6.78
N TYR A 36 -8.74 -16.86 7.07
CA TYR A 36 -7.32 -16.91 7.37
C TYR A 36 -6.47 -16.29 6.27
N LYS A 37 -5.58 -15.38 6.64
CA LYS A 37 -4.62 -14.74 5.74
C LYS A 37 -3.28 -15.47 5.84
N ASP A 38 -2.84 -16.08 4.76
CA ASP A 38 -1.54 -16.76 4.72
C ASP A 38 -0.40 -15.73 4.65
N PRO A 39 0.51 -15.69 5.65
CA PRO A 39 1.63 -14.75 5.66
C PRO A 39 2.58 -14.92 4.46
N ASN A 40 2.77 -16.15 3.96
CA ASN A 40 3.59 -16.38 2.79
C ASN A 40 2.95 -15.80 1.53
N LYS A 41 1.63 -15.91 1.43
CA LYS A 41 0.87 -15.29 0.33
C LYS A 41 0.92 -13.77 0.42
N ALA A 42 0.83 -13.19 1.61
CA ALA A 42 1.02 -11.75 1.81
C ALA A 42 2.40 -11.29 1.31
N PHE A 43 3.46 -12.02 1.66
CA PHE A 43 4.81 -11.77 1.16
C PHE A 43 4.90 -11.86 -0.37
N LEU A 44 4.35 -12.92 -0.97
CA LEU A 44 4.40 -13.10 -2.43
C LEU A 44 3.64 -12.00 -3.17
N LEU A 45 2.54 -11.53 -2.60
CA LEU A 45 1.76 -10.41 -3.15
C LEU A 45 2.50 -9.07 -3.01
N ALA A 46 3.23 -8.86 -1.92
CA ALA A 46 4.11 -7.70 -1.76
C ALA A 46 5.33 -7.78 -2.69
N PHE A 47 5.84 -8.98 -2.96
CA PHE A 47 7.00 -9.17 -3.81
C PHE A 47 6.70 -8.96 -5.29
N PHE A 48 5.76 -9.69 -5.88
CA PHE A 48 5.51 -9.69 -7.32
C PHE A 48 4.54 -8.57 -7.77
N PRO A 49 3.26 -8.55 -7.32
CA PRO A 49 2.39 -7.44 -7.63
C PRO A 49 2.83 -6.14 -6.95
N GLY A 50 3.41 -6.23 -5.73
CA GLY A 50 3.93 -5.11 -4.97
C GLY A 50 5.09 -4.37 -5.66
N LEU A 51 5.79 -4.98 -6.63
CA LEU A 51 6.75 -4.27 -7.48
C LEU A 51 6.07 -3.25 -8.42
N LEU A 52 4.81 -3.48 -8.78
CA LEU A 52 4.03 -2.62 -9.68
C LEU A 52 3.03 -1.76 -8.91
N ILE A 53 2.52 -2.26 -7.79
CA ILE A 53 1.53 -1.59 -6.94
C ILE A 53 1.89 -1.88 -5.49
N HIS A 54 2.54 -0.92 -4.82
CA HIS A 54 2.94 -1.06 -3.42
C HIS A 54 1.72 -1.18 -2.51
N GLY A 55 1.89 -1.92 -1.42
CA GLY A 55 0.83 -2.16 -0.45
C GLY A 55 -0.08 -3.35 -0.78
N TYR A 56 0.17 -4.07 -1.88
CA TYR A 56 -0.70 -5.19 -2.27
C TYR A 56 -0.71 -6.32 -1.23
N GLY A 57 0.42 -6.55 -0.56
CA GLY A 57 0.52 -7.48 0.57
C GLY A 57 -0.31 -7.05 1.78
N HIS A 58 -0.33 -5.76 2.08
CA HIS A 58 -1.11 -5.15 3.16
C HIS A 58 -2.61 -5.17 2.85
N PHE A 59 -3.02 -4.84 1.62
CA PHE A 59 -4.42 -4.96 1.20
C PHE A 59 -4.94 -6.39 1.33
N TYR A 60 -4.11 -7.39 0.99
CA TYR A 60 -4.45 -8.78 1.22
C TYR A 60 -4.61 -9.10 2.72
N ALA A 61 -3.80 -8.50 3.58
CA ALA A 61 -3.86 -8.67 5.02
C ALA A 61 -5.00 -7.87 5.69
N ASP A 62 -5.78 -7.11 4.92
CA ASP A 62 -6.83 -6.19 5.39
C ASP A 62 -6.29 -4.97 6.18
N ASP A 63 -4.99 -4.70 6.05
CA ASP A 63 -4.32 -3.51 6.59
C ASP A 63 -4.37 -2.38 5.56
N GLN A 64 -5.54 -1.79 5.41
CA GLN A 64 -5.80 -0.75 4.41
C GLN A 64 -4.96 0.50 4.66
N LEU A 65 -4.77 0.88 5.93
CA LEU A 65 -4.01 2.10 6.26
C LEU A 65 -2.58 2.02 5.71
N MET A 66 -1.88 0.92 5.98
CA MET A 66 -0.50 0.76 5.52
C MET A 66 -0.44 0.56 4.01
N GLY A 67 -1.41 -0.16 3.43
CA GLY A 67 -1.55 -0.29 1.99
C GLY A 67 -1.68 1.06 1.28
N ASP A 68 -2.54 1.94 1.78
CA ASP A 68 -2.75 3.29 1.24
C ASP A 68 -1.52 4.19 1.39
N VAL A 69 -0.80 4.10 2.52
CA VAL A 69 0.44 4.84 2.76
C VAL A 69 1.51 4.42 1.75
N LEU A 70 1.69 3.12 1.53
CA LEU A 70 2.67 2.59 0.59
C LEU A 70 2.32 2.98 -0.86
N LEU A 71 1.06 2.85 -1.26
CA LEU A 71 0.59 3.25 -2.58
C LEU A 71 0.76 4.76 -2.82
N THR A 72 0.45 5.58 -1.81
CA THR A 72 0.65 7.03 -1.91
C THR A 72 2.13 7.38 -2.06
N GLY A 73 3.00 6.72 -1.32
CA GLY A 73 4.45 6.87 -1.44
C GLY A 73 4.97 6.46 -2.83
N GLU A 74 4.42 5.40 -3.41
CA GLU A 74 4.72 4.98 -4.78
C GLU A 74 4.38 6.09 -5.78
N VAL A 75 3.18 6.64 -5.72
CA VAL A 75 2.75 7.74 -6.60
C VAL A 75 3.71 8.93 -6.48
N ILE A 76 4.10 9.31 -5.26
CA ILE A 76 5.07 10.39 -5.04
C ILE A 76 6.42 10.05 -5.66
N SER A 77 6.88 8.80 -5.55
CA SER A 77 8.14 8.33 -6.12
C SER A 77 8.14 8.44 -7.65
N VAL A 78 7.09 7.94 -8.29
CA VAL A 78 6.92 7.96 -9.75
C VAL A 78 6.83 9.39 -10.26
N LEU A 79 6.07 10.26 -9.58
CA LEU A 79 5.99 11.68 -9.94
C LEU A 79 7.34 12.37 -9.78
N SER A 80 8.11 12.05 -8.74
CA SER A 80 9.45 12.61 -8.54
C SER A 80 10.39 12.23 -9.70
N VAL A 81 10.41 10.96 -10.09
CA VAL A 81 11.21 10.50 -11.24
C VAL A 81 10.76 11.17 -12.54
N GLY A 82 9.44 11.20 -12.81
CA GLY A 82 8.88 11.83 -13.99
C GLY A 82 9.20 13.32 -14.09
N PHE A 83 9.04 14.04 -12.98
CA PHE A 83 9.34 15.47 -12.92
C PHE A 83 10.85 15.76 -13.07
N GLY A 84 11.68 14.92 -12.45
CA GLY A 84 13.13 14.98 -12.63
C GLY A 84 13.56 14.75 -14.07
N ALA A 85 12.93 13.79 -14.77
CA ALA A 85 13.19 13.52 -16.19
C ALA A 85 12.75 14.69 -17.09
N LEU A 86 11.60 15.31 -16.80
CA LEU A 86 11.12 16.50 -17.52
C LEU A 86 12.10 17.67 -17.36
N ILE A 87 12.58 17.95 -16.16
CA ILE A 87 13.57 19.01 -15.91
C ILE A 87 14.84 18.74 -16.74
N LYS A 88 15.30 17.49 -16.81
CA LYS A 88 16.50 17.14 -17.59
C LYS A 88 16.29 17.18 -19.09
N SER A 89 15.10 16.89 -19.58
CA SER A 89 14.79 16.92 -21.02
C SER A 89 14.68 18.33 -21.59
N ASP A 90 14.25 19.28 -20.77
CA ASP A 90 14.06 20.68 -21.20
C ASP A 90 14.72 21.65 -20.21
N THR A 91 16.05 21.55 -20.12
CA THR A 91 16.86 22.43 -19.27
C THR A 91 16.75 23.90 -19.66
N THR A 92 16.45 24.21 -20.93
CA THR A 92 16.34 25.59 -21.41
C THR A 92 15.14 26.32 -20.85
N THR A 93 13.97 25.66 -20.80
CA THR A 93 12.74 26.22 -20.24
C THR A 93 12.85 26.37 -18.72
N PHE A 94 13.38 25.36 -18.05
CA PHE A 94 13.49 25.38 -16.59
C PHE A 94 14.65 26.25 -16.07
N SER A 95 15.77 26.38 -16.81
CA SER A 95 16.91 27.21 -16.42
C SER A 95 16.66 28.70 -16.60
N GLY A 96 15.82 29.09 -17.57
CA GLY A 96 15.56 30.51 -17.86
C GLY A 96 14.60 31.21 -16.90
N GLY A 97 13.88 30.47 -16.05
CA GLY A 97 12.82 31.05 -15.24
C GLY A 97 12.79 30.62 -13.77
N LEU A 98 12.51 29.35 -13.52
CA LEU A 98 12.16 28.87 -12.18
C LEU A 98 13.36 28.38 -11.35
N LEU A 99 14.37 27.82 -11.99
CA LEU A 99 15.49 27.12 -11.31
C LEU A 99 16.85 27.83 -11.49
N GLY A 100 16.90 28.96 -12.23
CA GLY A 100 18.10 29.74 -12.46
C GLY A 100 19.02 29.12 -13.51
N ASP A 101 20.27 28.78 -13.18
CA ASP A 101 21.25 28.26 -14.12
C ASP A 101 20.96 26.81 -14.56
N SER A 102 21.31 26.46 -15.80
CA SER A 102 21.18 25.12 -16.42
C SER A 102 21.84 24.02 -15.58
N THR A 103 22.97 24.32 -14.94
CA THR A 103 23.69 23.41 -14.05
C THR A 103 22.86 23.06 -12.80
N ASN A 104 22.12 24.02 -12.26
CA ASN A 104 21.23 23.80 -11.12
C ASN A 104 20.01 22.96 -11.54
N ALA A 105 19.43 23.24 -12.69
CA ALA A 105 18.30 22.46 -13.22
C ALA A 105 18.69 20.99 -13.43
N ASP A 106 19.84 20.71 -14.03
CA ASP A 106 20.34 19.35 -14.22
C ASP A 106 20.56 18.60 -12.88
N ARG A 107 21.16 19.28 -11.90
CA ARG A 107 21.39 18.70 -10.57
C ARG A 107 20.07 18.40 -9.85
N ILE A 108 19.11 19.31 -9.91
CA ILE A 108 17.80 19.14 -9.28
C ILE A 108 17.07 17.96 -9.96
N GLY A 109 17.06 17.92 -11.30
CA GLY A 109 16.45 16.81 -12.04
C GLY A 109 17.07 15.46 -11.70
N THR A 110 18.41 15.41 -11.61
CA THR A 110 19.15 14.21 -11.22
C THR A 110 18.80 13.76 -9.79
N ASN A 111 18.75 14.68 -8.84
CA ASN A 111 18.40 14.38 -7.46
C ASN A 111 16.96 13.89 -7.30
N LEU A 112 16.02 14.44 -8.06
CA LEU A 112 14.63 13.99 -8.07
C LEU A 112 14.49 12.57 -8.63
N ILE A 113 15.23 12.23 -9.70
CA ILE A 113 15.22 10.89 -10.28
C ILE A 113 15.77 9.88 -9.26
N TRP A 114 16.99 10.10 -8.76
CA TRP A 114 17.59 9.17 -7.80
C TRP A 114 16.83 9.10 -6.48
N GLY A 115 16.38 10.23 -5.97
CA GLY A 115 15.55 10.29 -4.77
C GLY A 115 14.26 9.48 -4.93
N GLY A 116 13.58 9.63 -6.06
CA GLY A 116 12.38 8.87 -6.39
C GLY A 116 12.65 7.36 -6.49
N ILE A 117 13.73 6.96 -7.17
CA ILE A 117 14.11 5.52 -7.29
C ILE A 117 14.43 4.92 -5.92
N ILE A 118 15.23 5.59 -5.10
CA ILE A 118 15.60 5.12 -3.76
C ILE A 118 14.37 5.01 -2.88
N PHE A 119 13.49 6.00 -2.93
CA PHE A 119 12.26 6.01 -2.14
C PHE A 119 11.29 4.90 -2.58
N PHE A 120 11.09 4.71 -3.88
CA PHE A 120 10.32 3.60 -4.44
C PHE A 120 10.83 2.25 -3.95
N THR A 121 12.13 2.01 -4.10
CA THR A 121 12.76 0.75 -3.67
C THR A 121 12.64 0.52 -2.16
N GLY A 122 12.79 1.59 -1.37
CA GLY A 122 12.62 1.54 0.08
C GLY A 122 11.20 1.13 0.49
N LEU A 123 10.18 1.72 -0.13
CA LEU A 123 8.78 1.35 0.11
C LEU A 123 8.50 -0.11 -0.26
N TRP A 124 9.02 -0.60 -1.37
CA TRP A 124 8.89 -1.99 -1.77
C TRP A 124 9.49 -2.95 -0.75
N ILE A 125 10.69 -2.65 -0.24
CA ILE A 125 11.33 -3.46 0.82
C ILE A 125 10.48 -3.45 2.09
N VAL A 126 9.91 -2.31 2.47
CA VAL A 126 9.03 -2.20 3.64
C VAL A 126 7.77 -3.04 3.44
N ASP A 127 7.13 -2.98 2.26
CA ASP A 127 5.94 -3.79 1.94
C ASP A 127 6.26 -5.29 2.12
N MET A 128 7.33 -5.78 1.50
CA MET A 128 7.74 -7.18 1.61
C MET A 128 8.04 -7.62 3.04
N ALA A 129 8.70 -6.77 3.82
CA ALA A 129 9.10 -7.11 5.18
C ALA A 129 7.91 -7.11 6.16
N HIS A 130 6.95 -6.22 5.94
CA HIS A 130 5.86 -5.99 6.90
C HIS A 130 4.56 -6.72 6.54
N ALA A 131 4.25 -6.96 5.29
CA ALA A 131 3.02 -7.63 4.86
C ALA A 131 2.78 -9.01 5.52
N PRO A 132 3.79 -9.89 5.71
CA PRO A 132 3.60 -11.13 6.46
C PRO A 132 3.20 -10.92 7.92
N THR A 133 3.70 -9.88 8.55
CA THR A 133 3.37 -9.53 9.93
C THR A 133 1.92 -9.03 10.01
N ALA A 134 1.53 -8.15 9.11
CA ALA A 134 0.14 -7.69 9.02
C ALA A 134 -0.86 -8.84 8.85
N ALA A 135 -0.52 -9.85 8.02
CA ALA A 135 -1.35 -11.05 7.87
C ALA A 135 -1.44 -11.89 9.16
N LYS A 136 -0.36 -11.97 9.94
CA LYS A 136 -0.38 -12.64 11.25
C LYS A 136 -1.22 -11.88 12.26
N ASP A 137 -1.01 -10.57 12.35
CA ASP A 137 -1.74 -9.70 13.26
C ASP A 137 -3.25 -9.77 12.98
N TYR A 138 -3.65 -9.72 11.69
CA TYR A 138 -5.03 -9.94 11.30
C TYR A 138 -5.57 -11.29 11.80
N ASN A 139 -4.81 -12.38 11.62
CA ASN A 139 -5.25 -13.70 12.07
C ASN A 139 -5.37 -13.79 13.60
N ASP A 140 -4.43 -13.18 14.31
CA ASP A 140 -4.41 -13.19 15.79
C ASP A 140 -5.58 -12.37 16.34
N ASP A 141 -5.87 -11.21 15.78
CA ASP A 141 -6.98 -10.35 16.17
C ASP A 141 -8.35 -11.04 15.95
N HIS A 142 -8.45 -11.89 14.94
CA HIS A 142 -9.68 -12.63 14.64
C HIS A 142 -9.67 -14.08 15.17
N GLY A 143 -8.65 -14.47 15.95
CA GLY A 143 -8.52 -15.80 16.52
C GLY A 143 -8.37 -16.92 15.48
N LEU A 144 -7.91 -16.60 14.29
CA LEU A 144 -7.78 -17.53 13.18
C LEU A 144 -6.47 -18.31 13.27
N LYS A 145 -6.55 -19.64 13.25
CA LYS A 145 -5.37 -20.51 13.24
C LYS A 145 -5.39 -21.42 12.02
N PRO A 146 -4.25 -21.62 11.34
CA PRO A 146 -4.16 -22.61 10.29
C PRO A 146 -4.33 -24.00 10.90
N ILE A 147 -5.33 -24.74 10.45
CA ILE A 147 -5.47 -26.15 10.82
C ILE A 147 -5.05 -26.97 9.61
N ALA A 148 -3.89 -27.58 9.68
CA ALA A 148 -3.47 -28.58 8.73
C ALA A 148 -4.10 -29.92 9.14
N TYR A 149 -5.15 -30.34 8.46
CA TYR A 149 -5.59 -31.73 8.51
C TYR A 149 -4.72 -32.55 7.58
N LEU A 150 -3.80 -33.30 8.15
CA LEU A 150 -3.13 -34.38 7.44
C LEU A 150 -4.11 -35.56 7.38
N ASN A 151 -5.02 -35.54 6.41
CA ASN A 151 -5.68 -36.78 6.02
C ASN A 151 -4.69 -37.55 5.17
N GLN A 152 -4.45 -38.82 5.48
CA GLN A 152 -3.42 -39.67 4.86
C GLN A 152 -3.49 -39.71 3.32
N ASP A 153 -4.62 -39.33 2.73
CA ASP A 153 -4.81 -39.43 1.28
C ASP A 153 -4.89 -38.07 0.55
N ARG A 154 -5.10 -36.95 1.25
CA ARG A 154 -5.09 -35.58 0.67
C ARG A 154 -4.81 -34.54 1.73
N PRO A 155 -3.75 -33.73 1.60
CA PRO A 155 -3.54 -32.59 2.48
C PRO A 155 -4.63 -31.53 2.22
N THR A 156 -5.62 -31.46 3.07
CA THR A 156 -6.62 -30.41 3.05
C THR A 156 -6.28 -29.41 4.17
N LEU A 157 -5.98 -28.19 3.80
CA LEU A 157 -5.93 -27.06 4.75
C LEU A 157 -7.38 -26.72 5.12
N ALA A 158 -7.78 -27.01 6.33
CA ALA A 158 -9.05 -26.57 6.88
C ALA A 158 -8.83 -25.49 7.94
N LEU A 159 -9.67 -24.47 7.89
CA LEU A 159 -9.69 -23.39 8.89
C LEU A 159 -10.69 -23.75 9.98
N ALA A 160 -10.25 -23.78 11.25
CA ALA A 160 -11.16 -23.89 12.37
C ALA A 160 -11.29 -22.55 13.07
N TYR A 161 -12.52 -22.16 13.28
CA TYR A 161 -12.92 -21.05 14.11
C TYR A 161 -13.07 -21.55 15.55
N ARG A 162 -12.45 -20.88 16.52
CA ARG A 162 -12.63 -21.21 17.93
C ARG A 162 -13.60 -20.18 18.51
N PHE A 163 -14.76 -20.69 18.93
CA PHE A 163 -15.74 -19.92 19.69
C PHE A 163 -15.23 -19.65 21.11
#